data_9ff3e02c8d0ddef0f2d0568104b880a6
#
_entry.id   9ff3e02c8d0ddef0f2d0568104b880a6
#
_cell.length_a   1.000
_cell.length_b   1.000
_cell.length_c   1.000
_cell.angle_alpha   90.00
_cell.angle_beta   90.00
_cell.angle_gamma   90.00
#
_symmetry.space_group_name_H-M   'P 1'
#
loop_
_entity.id
_entity.type
_entity.pdbx_description
1 polymer ?
#
loop_
_entity_poly.entity_id
_entity_poly.type
_entity_poly.pdbx_seq_one_letter_code
_entity_poly.pdbx_strand_id
1 'polypeptide(L)'
;RLNVTVRFLDAGEHTPAKQICSVPASIGGPRHVDGSFADKAKIHELASQVDILTVEIEHVDADQLQTVLDEGLVQAVHPAPSTVRLIQDKYAQKMHLQKHGIPVVDSVHIEPSSNMKSAVKDVAEKLSLPLMLKSRTQAYDGRGNFTLKSEDQIDAAIEALGNGSRPLYAEKWAPFEREIAV
;
A
#
# COMPACT_ATOMS: atom_id res chain seq x y z
N ARG A 1 15.82 10.40 -26.24
CA ARG A 1 16.29 9.67 -25.02
C ARG A 1 16.62 10.72 -23.97
N LEU A 2 16.17 10.52 -22.72
CA LEU A 2 16.34 11.50 -21.62
C LEU A 2 17.76 11.51 -21.05
N ASN A 3 18.64 10.60 -21.50
CA ASN A 3 20.00 10.42 -20.98
C ASN A 3 20.05 10.23 -19.45
N VAL A 4 19.11 9.47 -18.90
CA VAL A 4 19.00 9.14 -17.48
C VAL A 4 19.45 7.69 -17.27
N THR A 5 20.33 7.46 -16.30
CA THR A 5 20.69 6.11 -15.86
C THR A 5 19.69 5.64 -14.84
N VAL A 6 19.05 4.51 -15.08
CA VAL A 6 18.05 3.92 -14.17
C VAL A 6 18.63 2.69 -13.49
N ARG A 7 18.46 2.58 -12.16
CA ARG A 7 18.81 1.42 -11.36
C ARG A 7 17.58 0.90 -10.65
N PHE A 8 17.49 -0.40 -10.46
CA PHE A 8 16.35 -1.05 -9.83
C PHE A 8 16.77 -1.79 -8.56
N LEU A 9 15.89 -1.73 -7.56
CA LEU A 9 15.85 -2.68 -6.44
C LEU A 9 14.66 -3.59 -6.68
N ASP A 10 14.91 -4.86 -6.84
CA ASP A 10 13.87 -5.88 -7.00
C ASP A 10 14.44 -7.25 -6.64
N ALA A 11 13.61 -8.18 -6.17
CA ALA A 11 14.02 -9.51 -5.78
C ALA A 11 14.12 -10.44 -7.00
N GLY A 12 15.32 -10.94 -7.24
CA GLY A 12 15.64 -11.82 -8.36
C GLY A 12 16.50 -11.14 -9.43
N GLU A 13 17.49 -11.85 -9.91
CA GLU A 13 18.45 -11.35 -10.89
C GLU A 13 17.80 -11.07 -12.26
N HIS A 14 16.75 -11.82 -12.60
CA HIS A 14 16.09 -11.79 -13.91
C HIS A 14 14.71 -11.16 -13.90
N THR A 15 14.45 -10.24 -12.97
CA THR A 15 13.17 -9.52 -12.97
C THR A 15 13.00 -8.65 -14.23
N PRO A 16 11.78 -8.48 -14.75
CA PRO A 16 11.55 -7.77 -16.02
C PRO A 16 12.18 -6.37 -16.06
N ALA A 17 12.10 -5.61 -14.96
CA ALA A 17 12.67 -4.27 -14.88
C ALA A 17 14.19 -4.27 -15.09
N LYS A 18 14.89 -5.21 -14.46
CA LYS A 18 16.36 -5.36 -14.60
C LYS A 18 16.76 -5.78 -16.02
N GLN A 19 15.93 -6.56 -16.70
CA GLN A 19 16.20 -7.00 -18.08
C GLN A 19 16.03 -5.90 -19.13
N ILE A 20 15.10 -4.97 -18.94
CA ILE A 20 14.83 -3.87 -19.89
C ILE A 20 16.01 -2.88 -19.95
N CYS A 21 16.72 -2.67 -18.85
CA CYS A 21 17.89 -1.78 -18.78
C CYS A 21 19.21 -2.53 -18.97
N SER A 22 19.21 -3.60 -19.71
CA SER A 22 20.28 -4.59 -19.84
C SER A 22 21.46 -4.12 -20.69
N VAL A 23 22.17 -3.08 -20.26
CA VAL A 23 23.61 -3.01 -20.52
C VAL A 23 24.28 -3.76 -19.37
N PRO A 24 24.95 -4.91 -19.60
CA PRO A 24 25.59 -5.65 -18.52
C PRO A 24 26.58 -4.78 -17.74
N ALA A 25 26.64 -4.93 -16.43
CA ALA A 25 27.58 -4.21 -15.59
C ALA A 25 29.05 -4.40 -16.02
N SER A 26 29.36 -5.56 -16.62
CA SER A 26 30.68 -5.88 -17.19
C SER A 26 31.13 -4.96 -18.32
N ILE A 27 30.21 -4.28 -18.97
CA ILE A 27 30.48 -3.31 -20.07
C ILE A 27 29.98 -1.90 -19.75
N GLY A 28 29.93 -1.55 -18.45
CA GLY A 28 29.58 -0.21 -17.97
C GLY A 28 28.09 0.05 -17.78
N GLY A 29 27.26 -0.98 -17.80
CA GLY A 29 25.84 -0.86 -17.47
C GLY A 29 25.58 -0.58 -15.98
N PRO A 30 24.38 -0.11 -15.64
CA PRO A 30 24.01 0.14 -14.26
C PRO A 30 24.03 -1.15 -13.44
N ARG A 31 24.56 -1.11 -12.23
CA ARG A 31 24.41 -2.20 -11.27
C ARG A 31 23.04 -2.05 -10.60
N HIS A 32 22.18 -3.04 -10.79
CA HIS A 32 20.93 -3.16 -10.06
C HIS A 32 21.18 -3.76 -8.67
N VAL A 33 20.30 -3.46 -7.73
CA VAL A 33 20.34 -4.07 -6.39
C VAL A 33 19.39 -5.26 -6.36
N ASP A 34 19.88 -6.39 -5.87
CA ASP A 34 19.07 -7.59 -5.68
C ASP A 34 18.60 -7.68 -4.24
N GLY A 35 17.28 -7.82 -4.04
CA GLY A 35 16.66 -7.93 -2.74
C GLY A 35 15.25 -7.39 -2.68
N SER A 36 14.64 -7.51 -1.52
CA SER A 36 13.30 -6.99 -1.27
C SER A 36 13.30 -5.46 -1.25
N PHE A 37 12.31 -4.86 -1.89
CA PHE A 37 12.04 -3.41 -1.82
C PHE A 37 11.49 -2.97 -0.44
N ALA A 38 11.23 -3.90 0.48
CA ALA A 38 10.92 -3.62 1.88
C ALA A 38 12.16 -3.78 2.80
N ASP A 39 13.31 -4.22 2.27
CA ASP A 39 14.54 -4.36 3.03
C ASP A 39 15.26 -3.01 3.15
N LYS A 40 15.37 -2.52 4.37
CA LYS A 40 15.99 -1.23 4.70
C LYS A 40 17.42 -1.10 4.20
N ALA A 41 18.23 -2.16 4.34
CA ALA A 41 19.61 -2.16 3.90
C ALA A 41 19.69 -2.09 2.37
N LYS A 42 18.78 -2.75 1.66
CA LYS A 42 18.73 -2.72 0.20
C LYS A 42 18.23 -1.40 -0.36
N ILE A 43 17.29 -0.76 0.31
CA ILE A 43 16.88 0.62 -0.02
C ILE A 43 18.05 1.58 0.15
N HIS A 44 18.79 1.47 1.27
CA HIS A 44 19.98 2.30 1.53
C HIS A 44 21.10 2.04 0.50
N GLU A 45 21.33 0.77 0.13
CA GLU A 45 22.27 0.38 -0.92
C GLU A 45 21.91 1.02 -2.27
N LEU A 46 20.63 1.00 -2.67
CA LEU A 46 20.19 1.66 -3.89
C LEU A 46 20.35 3.18 -3.79
N ALA A 47 19.92 3.78 -2.66
CA ALA A 47 19.99 5.22 -2.43
C ALA A 47 21.43 5.77 -2.58
N SER A 48 22.44 5.03 -2.11
CA SER A 48 23.85 5.43 -2.21
C SER A 48 24.39 5.46 -3.66
N GLN A 49 23.60 5.04 -4.65
CA GLN A 49 24.02 4.86 -6.04
C GLN A 49 23.21 5.72 -7.03
N VAL A 50 22.27 6.51 -6.53
CA VAL A 50 21.34 7.31 -7.37
C VAL A 50 21.13 8.70 -6.78
N ASP A 51 20.74 9.65 -7.61
CA ASP A 51 20.42 11.00 -7.15
C ASP A 51 18.96 11.14 -6.70
N ILE A 52 18.06 10.37 -7.31
CA ILE A 52 16.62 10.42 -7.07
C ILE A 52 16.10 9.00 -6.92
N LEU A 53 15.26 8.77 -5.90
CA LEU A 53 14.48 7.54 -5.75
C LEU A 53 13.05 7.75 -6.24
N THR A 54 12.53 6.74 -6.89
CA THR A 54 11.10 6.64 -7.20
C THR A 54 10.59 5.24 -6.86
N VAL A 55 9.32 5.14 -6.55
CA VAL A 55 8.67 3.86 -6.25
C VAL A 55 7.50 3.63 -7.19
N GLU A 56 7.34 2.40 -7.62
CA GLU A 56 6.24 1.97 -8.49
C GLU A 56 5.17 1.24 -7.66
N ILE A 57 5.60 0.51 -6.62
CA ILE A 57 4.71 -0.25 -5.75
C ILE A 57 4.69 0.31 -4.32
N GLU A 58 3.51 0.37 -3.70
CA GLU A 58 3.34 0.93 -2.35
C GLU A 58 3.91 0.06 -1.20
N HIS A 59 4.34 -1.16 -1.45
CA HIS A 59 4.84 -2.09 -0.40
C HIS A 59 6.30 -1.86 0.01
N VAL A 60 6.86 -0.71 -0.31
CA VAL A 60 8.21 -0.29 0.08
C VAL A 60 8.23 0.20 1.55
N ASP A 61 9.38 0.11 2.22
CA ASP A 61 9.55 0.72 3.56
C ASP A 61 9.63 2.25 3.44
N ALA A 62 8.49 2.92 3.68
CA ALA A 62 8.38 4.38 3.57
C ALA A 62 9.19 5.12 4.65
N ASP A 63 9.46 4.51 5.80
CA ASP A 63 10.30 5.11 6.85
C ASP A 63 11.76 5.08 6.42
N GLN A 64 12.20 4.01 5.75
CA GLN A 64 13.54 3.98 5.19
C GLN A 64 13.71 4.95 4.02
N LEU A 65 12.69 5.15 3.19
CA LEU A 65 12.72 6.20 2.17
C LEU A 65 12.91 7.60 2.78
N GLN A 66 12.25 7.88 3.91
CA GLN A 66 12.44 9.14 4.64
C GLN A 66 13.85 9.23 5.21
N THR A 67 14.35 8.15 5.82
CA THR A 67 15.69 8.09 6.40
C THR A 67 16.77 8.45 5.38
N VAL A 68 16.77 7.83 4.20
CA VAL A 68 17.80 8.11 3.17
C VAL A 68 17.70 9.53 2.59
N LEU A 69 16.51 10.12 2.60
CA LEU A 69 16.29 11.52 2.23
C LEU A 69 16.85 12.46 3.30
N ASP A 70 16.57 12.19 4.59
CA ASP A 70 17.05 13.01 5.72
C ASP A 70 18.59 12.94 5.90
N GLU A 71 19.18 11.79 5.57
CA GLU A 71 20.64 11.59 5.54
C GLU A 71 21.31 12.29 4.35
N GLY A 72 20.54 12.80 3.40
CA GLY A 72 21.06 13.46 2.19
C GLY A 72 21.71 12.49 1.20
N LEU A 73 21.43 11.18 1.28
CA LEU A 73 21.92 10.20 0.32
C LEU A 73 21.32 10.39 -1.06
N VAL A 74 20.09 10.91 -1.12
CA VAL A 74 19.39 11.25 -2.36
C VAL A 74 18.88 12.69 -2.29
N GLN A 75 18.77 13.34 -3.44
CA GLN A 75 18.26 14.71 -3.56
C GLN A 75 16.74 14.76 -3.43
N ALA A 76 16.05 13.70 -3.85
CA ALA A 76 14.59 13.60 -3.77
C ALA A 76 14.10 12.16 -3.77
N VAL A 77 12.87 11.98 -3.22
CA VAL A 77 12.09 10.75 -3.30
C VAL A 77 10.71 11.08 -3.87
N HIS A 78 10.31 10.38 -4.91
CA HIS A 78 9.03 10.58 -5.58
C HIS A 78 8.24 9.27 -5.72
N PRO A 79 6.96 9.25 -5.30
CA PRO A 79 6.28 10.28 -4.51
C PRO A 79 6.94 10.45 -3.13
N ALA A 80 6.68 11.58 -2.45
CA ALA A 80 7.23 11.83 -1.13
C ALA A 80 6.96 10.68 -0.15
N PRO A 81 7.88 10.34 0.77
CA PRO A 81 7.67 9.24 1.73
C PRO A 81 6.38 9.36 2.53
N SER A 82 5.96 10.59 2.86
CA SER A 82 4.67 10.85 3.51
C SER A 82 3.47 10.46 2.64
N THR A 83 3.56 10.63 1.33
CA THR A 83 2.54 10.19 0.38
C THR A 83 2.49 8.66 0.31
N VAL A 84 3.65 8.01 0.28
CA VAL A 84 3.74 6.54 0.30
C VAL A 84 3.07 5.99 1.57
N ARG A 85 3.42 6.52 2.76
CA ARG A 85 2.75 6.11 4.02
C ARG A 85 1.23 6.28 3.97
N LEU A 86 0.77 7.40 3.38
CA LEU A 86 -0.66 7.67 3.29
C LEU A 86 -1.39 6.65 2.42
N ILE A 87 -0.83 6.28 1.26
CA ILE A 87 -1.48 5.33 0.35
C ILE A 87 -1.37 3.87 0.83
N GLN A 88 -0.40 3.55 1.69
CA GLN A 88 -0.27 2.24 2.32
C GLN A 88 -1.43 1.91 3.25
N ASP A 89 -2.04 2.93 3.87
CA ASP A 89 -3.20 2.79 4.75
C ASP A 89 -4.45 3.34 4.07
N LYS A 90 -5.28 2.46 3.55
CA LYS A 90 -6.48 2.83 2.76
C LYS A 90 -7.51 3.62 3.58
N TYR A 91 -7.59 3.39 4.90
CA TYR A 91 -8.46 4.18 5.76
C TYR A 91 -7.88 5.59 6.02
N ALA A 92 -6.58 5.69 6.30
CA ALA A 92 -5.91 6.98 6.44
C ALA A 92 -6.00 7.82 5.16
N GLN A 93 -5.81 7.20 3.99
CA GLN A 93 -5.99 7.83 2.68
C GLN A 93 -7.42 8.41 2.53
N LYS A 94 -8.44 7.63 2.90
CA LYS A 94 -9.84 8.07 2.85
C LYS A 94 -10.11 9.25 3.77
N MET A 95 -9.61 9.20 5.01
CA MET A 95 -9.75 10.31 5.97
C MET A 95 -9.01 11.57 5.50
N HIS A 96 -7.86 11.39 4.86
CA HIS A 96 -7.14 12.51 4.24
C HIS A 96 -7.96 13.17 3.12
N LEU A 97 -8.54 12.41 2.21
CA LEU A 97 -9.41 12.92 1.15
C LEU A 97 -10.61 13.66 1.73
N GLN A 98 -11.29 13.08 2.71
CA GLN A 98 -12.43 13.69 3.39
C GLN A 98 -12.07 15.04 4.05
N LYS A 99 -10.91 15.09 4.72
CA LYS A 99 -10.39 16.33 5.35
C LYS A 99 -10.18 17.45 4.32
N HIS A 100 -9.88 17.10 3.07
CA HIS A 100 -9.69 18.07 1.97
C HIS A 100 -10.95 18.30 1.15
N GLY A 101 -12.12 17.92 1.67
CA GLY A 101 -13.41 18.18 1.02
C GLY A 101 -13.72 17.29 -0.18
N ILE A 102 -12.96 16.23 -0.39
CA ILE A 102 -13.22 15.24 -1.46
C ILE A 102 -14.27 14.25 -0.95
N PRO A 103 -15.39 14.08 -1.64
CA PRO A 103 -16.42 13.13 -1.23
C PRO A 103 -15.87 11.70 -1.19
N VAL A 104 -16.09 11.03 -0.08
CA VAL A 104 -15.77 9.61 0.12
C VAL A 104 -16.94 8.90 0.76
N VAL A 105 -17.02 7.60 0.55
CA VAL A 105 -18.05 6.77 1.19
C VAL A 105 -17.86 6.77 2.71
N ASP A 106 -18.95 6.85 3.48
CA ASP A 106 -18.93 6.76 4.94
C ASP A 106 -18.17 5.51 5.39
N SER A 107 -17.26 5.69 6.32
CA SER A 107 -16.36 4.63 6.76
C SER A 107 -16.17 4.66 8.26
N VAL A 108 -15.98 3.50 8.85
CA VAL A 108 -15.71 3.32 10.29
C VAL A 108 -14.49 2.42 10.47
N HIS A 109 -13.54 2.87 11.26
CA HIS A 109 -12.38 2.07 11.65
C HIS A 109 -12.77 0.97 12.62
N ILE A 110 -12.11 -0.18 12.52
CA ILE A 110 -12.28 -1.33 13.42
C ILE A 110 -10.91 -1.74 13.91
N GLU A 111 -10.65 -1.50 15.20
CA GLU A 111 -9.39 -1.89 15.84
C GLU A 111 -9.28 -3.42 16.00
N PRO A 112 -8.08 -3.99 15.86
CA PRO A 112 -7.83 -5.38 16.20
C PRO A 112 -8.23 -5.64 17.66
N SER A 113 -9.03 -6.66 17.89
CA SER A 113 -9.44 -7.03 19.23
C SER A 113 -9.81 -8.51 19.31
N SER A 114 -9.80 -9.06 20.53
CA SER A 114 -10.32 -10.40 20.78
C SER A 114 -11.84 -10.50 20.61
N ASN A 115 -12.53 -9.37 20.53
CA ASN A 115 -13.98 -9.30 20.33
C ASN A 115 -14.36 -8.66 18.98
N MET A 116 -13.69 -9.08 17.92
CA MET A 116 -13.94 -8.57 16.56
C MET A 116 -15.42 -8.71 16.14
N LYS A 117 -16.08 -9.79 16.59
CA LYS A 117 -17.47 -10.03 16.23
C LYS A 117 -18.40 -8.92 16.71
N SER A 118 -18.24 -8.48 17.97
CA SER A 118 -19.01 -7.35 18.50
C SER A 118 -18.67 -6.06 17.75
N ALA A 119 -17.38 -5.77 17.53
CA ALA A 119 -16.97 -4.57 16.82
C ALA A 119 -17.52 -4.49 15.39
N VAL A 120 -17.54 -5.61 14.66
CA VAL A 120 -18.13 -5.67 13.32
C VAL A 120 -19.63 -5.51 13.36
N LYS A 121 -20.30 -6.08 14.38
CA LYS A 121 -21.76 -5.93 14.57
C LYS A 121 -22.14 -4.48 14.85
N ASP A 122 -21.45 -3.81 15.77
CA ASP A 122 -21.68 -2.40 16.11
C ASP A 122 -21.54 -1.49 14.85
N VAL A 123 -20.55 -1.81 14.01
CA VAL A 123 -20.34 -1.09 12.75
C VAL A 123 -21.42 -1.41 11.73
N ALA A 124 -21.89 -2.65 11.66
CA ALA A 124 -23.00 -3.04 10.79
C ALA A 124 -24.32 -2.35 11.18
N GLU A 125 -24.56 -2.16 12.48
CA GLU A 125 -25.69 -1.36 12.96
C GLU A 125 -25.56 0.12 12.56
N LYS A 126 -24.34 0.68 12.64
CA LYS A 126 -24.08 2.08 12.31
C LYS A 126 -24.18 2.40 10.82
N LEU A 127 -23.62 1.55 9.96
CA LEU A 127 -23.53 1.81 8.51
C LEU A 127 -24.68 1.18 7.72
N SER A 128 -25.43 0.26 8.33
CA SER A 128 -26.43 -0.63 7.73
C SER A 128 -25.81 -1.65 6.77
N LEU A 129 -26.49 -2.78 6.63
CA LEU A 129 -26.14 -3.83 5.68
C LEU A 129 -26.86 -3.58 4.33
N PRO A 130 -26.27 -3.96 3.20
CA PRO A 130 -24.92 -4.51 3.09
C PRO A 130 -23.82 -3.44 3.30
N LEU A 131 -22.63 -3.89 3.67
CA LEU A 131 -21.44 -3.05 3.77
C LEU A 131 -20.20 -3.79 3.25
N MET A 132 -19.10 -3.06 3.05
CA MET A 132 -17.81 -3.63 2.65
C MET A 132 -16.84 -3.57 3.82
N LEU A 133 -16.37 -4.73 4.29
CA LEU A 133 -15.24 -4.83 5.22
C LEU A 133 -13.94 -4.88 4.43
N LYS A 134 -12.93 -4.16 4.89
CA LYS A 134 -11.64 -4.04 4.20
C LYS A 134 -10.47 -4.05 5.18
N SER A 135 -9.38 -4.70 4.78
CA SER A 135 -8.09 -4.52 5.47
C SER A 135 -7.55 -3.11 5.20
N ARG A 136 -7.02 -2.43 6.23
CA ARG A 136 -6.43 -1.10 6.08
C ARG A 136 -5.15 -1.11 5.26
N THR A 137 -4.34 -2.16 5.44
CA THR A 137 -3.02 -2.29 4.82
C THR A 137 -2.89 -3.62 4.09
N GLN A 138 -1.94 -3.70 3.16
CA GLN A 138 -1.60 -4.94 2.44
C GLN A 138 -2.78 -5.56 1.65
N ALA A 139 -3.76 -4.76 1.27
CA ALA A 139 -4.86 -5.18 0.41
C ALA A 139 -4.53 -4.84 -1.05
N TYR A 140 -4.49 -5.84 -1.92
CA TYR A 140 -4.22 -5.72 -3.36
C TYR A 140 -5.05 -6.74 -4.14
N ASP A 141 -5.33 -6.47 -5.39
CA ASP A 141 -6.03 -7.36 -6.34
C ASP A 141 -7.32 -8.00 -5.77
N GLY A 142 -8.13 -7.21 -5.07
CA GLY A 142 -9.37 -7.68 -4.44
C GLY A 142 -9.19 -8.50 -3.16
N ARG A 143 -7.97 -8.84 -2.78
CA ARG A 143 -7.68 -9.49 -1.51
C ARG A 143 -7.78 -8.49 -0.37
N GLY A 144 -8.32 -8.94 0.76
CA GLY A 144 -8.54 -8.06 1.93
C GLY A 144 -9.85 -7.27 1.88
N ASN A 145 -10.80 -7.66 1.02
CA ASN A 145 -12.16 -7.13 0.96
C ASN A 145 -13.17 -8.26 1.20
N PHE A 146 -14.25 -7.93 1.93
CA PHE A 146 -15.39 -8.85 2.13
C PHE A 146 -16.70 -8.08 2.10
N THR A 147 -17.61 -8.48 1.24
CA THR A 147 -18.97 -7.90 1.21
C THR A 147 -19.81 -8.55 2.28
N LEU A 148 -20.12 -7.84 3.36
CA LEU A 148 -20.98 -8.29 4.44
C LEU A 148 -22.44 -7.95 4.10
N LYS A 149 -23.24 -8.95 3.79
CA LYS A 149 -24.65 -8.79 3.38
C LYS A 149 -25.62 -9.01 4.53
N SER A 150 -25.25 -9.83 5.52
CA SER A 150 -26.07 -10.23 6.66
C SER A 150 -25.20 -10.54 7.88
N GLU A 151 -25.76 -10.48 9.09
CA GLU A 151 -25.00 -10.69 10.34
C GLU A 151 -24.45 -12.11 10.49
N ASP A 152 -25.10 -13.11 9.92
CA ASP A 152 -24.64 -14.51 9.94
C ASP A 152 -23.29 -14.71 9.19
N GLN A 153 -22.89 -13.78 8.33
CA GLN A 153 -21.62 -13.80 7.62
C GLN A 153 -20.45 -13.19 8.42
N ILE A 154 -20.68 -12.63 9.60
CA ILE A 154 -19.64 -11.91 10.37
C ILE A 154 -18.45 -12.82 10.68
N ASP A 155 -18.67 -14.03 11.13
CA ASP A 155 -17.59 -14.97 11.48
C ASP A 155 -16.74 -15.32 10.24
N ALA A 156 -17.38 -15.58 9.11
CA ALA A 156 -16.70 -15.85 7.85
C ALA A 156 -15.91 -14.63 7.34
N ALA A 157 -16.46 -13.42 7.52
CA ALA A 157 -15.77 -12.19 7.15
C ALA A 157 -14.51 -11.96 8.00
N ILE A 158 -14.58 -12.19 9.30
CA ILE A 158 -13.45 -12.08 10.23
C ILE A 158 -12.36 -13.09 9.87
N GLU A 159 -12.73 -14.33 9.59
CA GLU A 159 -11.80 -15.37 9.17
C GLU A 159 -11.09 -14.99 7.86
N ALA A 160 -11.83 -14.57 6.86
CA ALA A 160 -11.29 -14.17 5.55
C ALA A 160 -10.35 -12.96 5.64
N LEU A 161 -10.55 -12.07 6.63
CA LEU A 161 -9.76 -10.85 6.82
C LEU A 161 -8.67 -10.97 7.88
N GLY A 162 -8.34 -12.19 8.31
CA GLY A 162 -7.17 -12.47 9.15
C GLY A 162 -7.46 -12.61 10.64
N ASN A 163 -8.66 -13.05 11.02
CA ASN A 163 -9.03 -13.40 12.40
C ASN A 163 -8.74 -12.33 13.46
N GLY A 164 -8.95 -11.06 13.13
CA GLY A 164 -8.73 -9.96 14.06
C GLY A 164 -7.26 -9.60 14.32
N SER A 165 -6.32 -10.19 13.58
CA SER A 165 -4.88 -9.88 13.69
C SER A 165 -4.48 -8.57 13.01
N ARG A 166 -5.37 -8.00 12.20
CA ARG A 166 -5.09 -6.79 11.39
C ARG A 166 -6.17 -5.74 11.61
N PRO A 167 -5.82 -4.46 11.55
CA PRO A 167 -6.81 -3.38 11.58
C PRO A 167 -7.66 -3.42 10.31
N LEU A 168 -8.97 -3.35 10.51
CA LEU A 168 -9.96 -3.31 9.45
C LEU A 168 -10.64 -1.94 9.41
N TYR A 169 -11.40 -1.70 8.36
CA TYR A 169 -12.40 -0.66 8.31
C TYR A 169 -13.60 -1.14 7.51
N ALA A 170 -14.76 -0.58 7.80
CA ALA A 170 -15.96 -0.81 7.06
C ALA A 170 -16.34 0.40 6.23
N GLU A 171 -16.87 0.17 5.05
CA GLU A 171 -17.46 1.18 4.19
C GLU A 171 -18.94 0.89 3.99
N LYS A 172 -19.74 1.94 4.04
CA LYS A 172 -21.13 1.87 3.61
C LYS A 172 -21.21 1.40 2.16
N TRP A 173 -22.18 0.57 1.85
CA TRP A 173 -22.37 0.12 0.48
C TRP A 173 -22.65 1.30 -0.46
N ALA A 174 -21.84 1.46 -1.49
CA ALA A 174 -22.04 2.46 -2.53
C ALA A 174 -22.70 1.79 -3.75
N PRO A 175 -23.94 2.18 -4.10
CA PRO A 175 -24.61 1.64 -5.28
C PRO A 175 -24.08 2.32 -6.55
N PHE A 176 -22.88 1.98 -6.99
CA PHE A 176 -22.30 2.52 -8.22
C PHE A 176 -22.74 1.69 -9.43
N GLU A 177 -22.88 2.33 -10.56
CA GLU A 177 -23.21 1.68 -11.83
C GLU A 177 -21.95 1.25 -12.61
N ARG A 178 -20.84 1.93 -12.39
CA ARG A 178 -19.57 1.69 -13.09
C ARG A 178 -18.36 1.98 -12.19
N GLU A 179 -17.34 1.17 -12.33
CA GLU A 179 -15.98 1.48 -11.88
C GLU A 179 -15.19 2.06 -13.05
N ILE A 180 -14.43 3.14 -12.78
CA ILE A 180 -13.59 3.80 -13.77
C ILE A 180 -12.19 3.86 -13.21
N ALA A 181 -11.22 3.34 -13.95
CA ALA A 181 -9.81 3.54 -13.70
C ALA A 181 -9.27 4.65 -14.63
N VAL A 182 -8.46 5.53 -14.08
CA VAL A 182 -7.84 6.66 -14.79
C VAL A 182 -6.34 6.51 -14.76
#